data_1baed76f5cb5d24c6e28e8ea6868fd06
#
_entry.id   1baed76f5cb5d24c6e28e8ea6868fd06
#
_cell.length_a   1.000
_cell.length_b   1.000
_cell.length_c   1.000
_cell.angle_alpha   90.00
_cell.angle_beta   90.00
_cell.angle_gamma   90.00
#
_symmetry.space_group_name_H-M   'P 1'
#
loop_
_entity.id
_entity.type
_entity.pdbx_description
1 polymer ?
#
loop_
_entity_poly.entity_id
_entity_poly.type
_entity_poly.pdbx_seq_one_letter_code
_entity_poly.pdbx_strand_id
1 'polypeptide(L)'
;KAFKNFTYNQIKELMSQYGKVDILWLDGGWVRPLNTVDTTVEWQRGIKIDQDIDMKRIAEMARSYQPGMLVVDRTVTGEYENYTTPEQEVPNEPLPFPWETCMTMGGSWSYVPGDQYKSTNELIHLLVKIVSRGGNFLLNIGPGPDGEWDPEAYKRLAEIGGWMKGNAQGIYASRPMAPYSAGNIYYTQHKDGKSWYAYYLTNDAPQQLQGEIVLKNLAVPKGSK
;
A
#
# COMPACT_ATOMS: atom_id res chain seq x y z
N LYS A 1 22.47 -4.79 23.61
CA LYS A 1 23.32 -5.66 22.73
C LYS A 1 22.64 -6.96 22.32
N ALA A 2 22.03 -7.73 23.25
CA ALA A 2 21.40 -9.02 22.93
C ALA A 2 20.30 -8.90 21.88
N PHE A 3 19.34 -8.02 22.09
CA PHE A 3 18.23 -7.77 21.16
C PHE A 3 18.70 -7.33 19.76
N LYS A 4 19.64 -6.37 19.69
CA LYS A 4 20.22 -5.91 18.42
C LYS A 4 20.87 -7.06 17.63
N ASN A 5 21.65 -7.91 18.30
CA ASN A 5 22.28 -9.08 17.67
C ASN A 5 21.25 -10.15 17.26
N PHE A 6 20.23 -10.37 18.08
CA PHE A 6 19.16 -11.29 17.78
C PHE A 6 18.42 -10.87 16.50
N THR A 7 17.96 -9.63 16.43
CA THR A 7 17.28 -9.08 15.24
C THR A 7 18.16 -9.17 13.99
N TYR A 8 19.42 -8.76 14.10
CA TYR A 8 20.38 -8.85 12.99
C TYR A 8 20.54 -10.28 12.49
N ASN A 9 20.70 -11.26 13.38
CA ASN A 9 20.89 -12.65 13.00
C ASN A 9 19.65 -13.27 12.38
N GLN A 10 18.47 -12.96 12.89
CA GLN A 10 17.20 -13.42 12.28
C GLN A 10 17.06 -12.88 10.85
N ILE A 11 17.27 -11.59 10.64
CA ILE A 11 17.17 -11.00 9.30
C ILE A 11 18.23 -11.57 8.37
N LYS A 12 19.46 -11.77 8.87
CA LYS A 12 20.52 -12.43 8.09
C LYS A 12 20.13 -13.84 7.66
N GLU A 13 19.53 -14.61 8.54
CA GLU A 13 19.03 -15.96 8.23
C GLU A 13 17.99 -15.91 7.11
N LEU A 14 16.98 -15.03 7.25
CA LEU A 14 15.94 -14.83 6.23
C LEU A 14 16.53 -14.43 4.86
N MET A 15 17.53 -13.56 4.84
CA MET A 15 18.14 -13.08 3.61
C MET A 15 19.05 -14.11 2.93
N SER A 16 19.58 -15.10 3.68
CA SER A 16 20.61 -16.01 3.19
C SER A 16 20.16 -17.46 2.99
N GLN A 17 19.01 -17.89 3.56
CA GLN A 17 18.65 -19.31 3.60
C GLN A 17 17.32 -19.68 2.93
N TYR A 18 16.47 -18.72 2.59
CA TYR A 18 15.09 -18.98 2.14
C TYR A 18 14.82 -18.53 0.69
N GLY A 19 15.88 -18.30 -0.09
CA GLY A 19 15.75 -17.92 -1.50
C GLY A 19 15.70 -16.40 -1.69
N LYS A 20 15.07 -15.97 -2.80
CA LYS A 20 15.02 -14.56 -3.18
C LYS A 20 14.03 -13.78 -2.32
N VAL A 21 14.47 -12.63 -1.83
CA VAL A 21 13.66 -11.65 -1.10
C VAL A 21 13.70 -10.32 -1.84
N ASP A 22 12.55 -9.83 -2.29
CA ASP A 22 12.43 -8.58 -3.04
C ASP A 22 12.21 -7.36 -2.14
N ILE A 23 11.55 -7.55 -0.99
CA ILE A 23 11.19 -6.46 -0.07
C ILE A 23 11.47 -6.89 1.37
N LEU A 24 12.17 -6.05 2.14
CA LEU A 24 12.29 -6.15 3.59
C LEU A 24 11.29 -5.18 4.22
N TRP A 25 10.18 -5.73 4.68
CA TRP A 25 9.10 -5.00 5.34
C TRP A 25 9.15 -5.24 6.84
N LEU A 26 9.85 -4.37 7.58
CA LEU A 26 9.95 -4.43 9.04
C LEU A 26 9.01 -3.40 9.65
N ASP A 27 8.18 -3.82 10.58
CA ASP A 27 7.37 -2.95 11.41
C ASP A 27 7.97 -2.85 12.82
N GLY A 28 8.09 -1.66 13.34
CA GLY A 28 8.70 -1.47 14.65
C GLY A 28 9.31 -0.09 14.87
N GLY A 29 8.75 0.93 14.26
CA GLY A 29 9.20 2.31 14.38
C GLY A 29 9.31 2.83 15.82
N TRP A 30 8.66 2.17 16.78
CA TRP A 30 8.78 2.43 18.22
C TRP A 30 10.10 1.91 18.82
N VAL A 31 10.84 1.04 18.13
CA VAL A 31 12.17 0.56 18.53
C VAL A 31 13.22 1.42 17.86
N ARG A 32 13.52 2.57 18.49
CA ARG A 32 14.43 3.57 17.93
C ARG A 32 15.29 4.25 19.00
N PRO A 33 16.45 4.80 18.61
CA PRO A 33 17.22 5.70 19.47
C PRO A 33 16.40 6.92 19.86
N LEU A 34 16.46 7.35 21.11
CA LEU A 34 15.68 8.50 21.60
C LEU A 34 15.99 9.81 20.87
N ASN A 35 17.21 9.96 20.36
CA ASN A 35 17.60 11.14 19.56
C ASN A 35 16.96 11.16 18.14
N THR A 36 16.27 10.09 17.74
CA THR A 36 15.51 10.01 16.48
C THR A 36 14.00 10.17 16.68
N VAL A 37 13.54 10.40 17.91
CA VAL A 37 12.14 10.59 18.23
C VAL A 37 11.70 11.98 17.78
N ASP A 38 10.69 12.03 16.91
CA ASP A 38 10.01 13.25 16.51
C ASP A 38 8.75 13.45 17.36
N THR A 39 8.80 14.40 18.29
CA THR A 39 7.67 14.69 19.18
C THR A 39 6.51 15.42 18.49
N THR A 40 6.66 15.85 17.24
CA THR A 40 5.55 16.39 16.44
C THR A 40 4.64 15.28 15.93
N VAL A 41 5.19 14.06 15.80
CA VAL A 41 4.46 12.85 15.42
C VAL A 41 3.79 12.23 16.67
N GLU A 42 2.48 12.13 16.66
CA GLU A 42 1.70 11.76 17.85
C GLU A 42 2.11 10.41 18.46
N TRP A 43 2.22 9.34 17.65
CA TRP A 43 2.57 8.01 18.14
C TRP A 43 4.01 7.93 18.71
N GLN A 44 4.89 8.84 18.31
CA GLN A 44 6.27 8.85 18.80
C GLN A 44 6.42 9.49 20.19
N ARG A 45 5.47 10.33 20.62
CA ARG A 45 5.51 11.03 21.93
C ARG A 45 5.60 10.09 23.12
N GLY A 46 5.09 8.86 22.98
CA GLY A 46 5.10 7.82 24.01
C GLY A 46 6.40 7.02 24.12
N ILE A 47 7.35 7.20 23.20
CA ILE A 47 8.59 6.44 23.18
C ILE A 47 9.54 6.96 24.25
N LYS A 48 9.87 6.10 25.23
CA LYS A 48 10.73 6.45 26.38
C LYS A 48 11.92 5.53 26.56
N ILE A 49 12.02 4.48 25.74
CA ILE A 49 13.05 3.46 25.85
C ILE A 49 14.03 3.66 24.70
N ASP A 50 15.28 3.90 25.05
CA ASP A 50 16.38 4.02 24.08
C ASP A 50 16.76 2.63 23.56
N GLN A 51 16.31 2.31 22.34
CA GLN A 51 16.61 1.05 21.66
C GLN A 51 17.05 1.31 20.24
N ASP A 52 18.15 0.68 19.84
CA ASP A 52 18.70 0.78 18.49
C ASP A 52 18.93 -0.62 17.93
N ILE A 53 18.24 -0.94 16.83
CA ILE A 53 18.45 -2.19 16.07
C ILE A 53 19.55 -2.04 15.03
N ASP A 54 20.09 -0.83 14.84
CA ASP A 54 21.08 -0.51 13.81
C ASP A 54 20.56 -0.78 12.39
N MET A 55 19.46 -0.13 12.05
CA MET A 55 18.73 -0.39 10.81
C MET A 55 19.62 -0.20 9.57
N LYS A 56 20.52 0.76 9.58
CA LYS A 56 21.50 0.96 8.49
C LYS A 56 22.32 -0.30 8.26
N ARG A 57 22.91 -0.86 9.32
CA ARG A 57 23.70 -2.10 9.24
C ARG A 57 22.86 -3.30 8.81
N ILE A 58 21.59 -3.37 9.24
CA ILE A 58 20.65 -4.42 8.80
C ILE A 58 20.40 -4.29 7.30
N ALA A 59 20.09 -3.09 6.79
CA ALA A 59 19.82 -2.86 5.37
C ALA A 59 21.06 -3.16 4.49
N GLU A 60 22.25 -2.73 4.91
CA GLU A 60 23.50 -3.03 4.22
C GLU A 60 23.77 -4.53 4.15
N MET A 61 23.64 -5.24 5.26
CA MET A 61 23.81 -6.69 5.33
C MET A 61 22.78 -7.39 4.46
N ALA A 62 21.50 -7.02 4.57
CA ALA A 62 20.43 -7.63 3.79
C ALA A 62 20.65 -7.47 2.28
N ARG A 63 21.03 -6.28 1.81
CA ARG A 63 21.38 -6.03 0.41
C ARG A 63 22.65 -6.74 -0.06
N SER A 64 23.58 -7.08 0.84
CA SER A 64 24.74 -7.90 0.47
C SER A 64 24.36 -9.34 0.06
N TYR A 65 23.28 -9.88 0.63
CA TYR A 65 22.70 -11.18 0.27
C TYR A 65 21.65 -11.07 -0.84
N GLN A 66 20.89 -9.99 -0.86
CA GLN A 66 19.76 -9.74 -1.76
C GLN A 66 19.95 -8.41 -2.53
N PRO A 67 20.81 -8.37 -3.55
CA PRO A 67 21.04 -7.16 -4.34
C PRO A 67 19.73 -6.65 -4.98
N GLY A 68 19.45 -5.35 -4.84
CA GLY A 68 18.23 -4.73 -5.36
C GLY A 68 17.00 -4.85 -4.46
N MET A 69 17.12 -5.46 -3.29
CA MET A 69 16.02 -5.54 -2.32
C MET A 69 15.60 -4.15 -1.84
N LEU A 70 14.28 -3.93 -1.80
CA LEU A 70 13.67 -2.71 -1.29
C LEU A 70 13.52 -2.78 0.23
N VAL A 71 13.64 -1.62 0.88
CA VAL A 71 13.41 -1.45 2.32
C VAL A 71 12.33 -0.41 2.53
N VAL A 72 11.38 -0.70 3.40
CA VAL A 72 10.25 0.16 3.74
C VAL A 72 10.58 1.12 4.88
N ASP A 73 9.84 2.22 5.01
CA ASP A 73 10.01 3.30 6.00
C ASP A 73 9.42 3.03 7.40
N ARG A 74 9.24 1.76 7.78
CA ARG A 74 8.49 1.39 9.00
C ARG A 74 9.35 1.23 10.26
N THR A 75 10.62 1.62 10.20
CA THR A 75 11.55 1.58 11.33
C THR A 75 12.10 2.98 11.65
N VAL A 76 13.42 3.15 11.69
CA VAL A 76 14.08 4.45 11.85
C VAL A 76 14.40 5.00 10.48
N THR A 77 13.95 6.20 10.18
CA THR A 77 14.16 6.86 8.88
C THR A 77 15.65 6.98 8.53
N GLY A 78 15.98 6.66 7.26
CA GLY A 78 17.34 6.72 6.75
C GLY A 78 17.43 6.56 5.24
N GLU A 79 18.64 6.81 4.70
CA GLU A 79 18.92 6.73 3.24
C GLU A 79 18.74 5.33 2.63
N TYR A 80 18.52 4.31 3.45
CA TYR A 80 18.27 2.94 3.01
C TYR A 80 16.81 2.70 2.59
N GLU A 81 15.89 3.59 2.91
CA GLU A 81 14.47 3.48 2.57
C GLU A 81 14.22 3.72 1.08
N ASN A 82 13.28 2.97 0.51
CA ASN A 82 12.95 3.05 -0.91
C ASN A 82 11.54 3.56 -1.18
N TYR A 83 10.63 3.39 -0.23
CA TYR A 83 9.25 3.85 -0.34
C TYR A 83 8.61 4.05 1.03
N THR A 84 7.56 4.85 1.06
CA THR A 84 6.82 5.18 2.28
C THR A 84 5.51 4.41 2.39
N THR A 85 5.03 4.25 3.62
CA THR A 85 3.84 3.44 3.91
C THR A 85 2.84 4.19 4.80
N PRO A 86 2.09 5.15 4.25
CA PRO A 86 0.95 5.70 4.98
C PRO A 86 0.00 4.57 5.39
N GLU A 87 -0.40 4.55 6.67
CA GLU A 87 -1.23 3.50 7.23
C GLU A 87 -2.68 3.96 7.31
N GLN A 88 -3.62 3.16 6.78
CA GLN A 88 -5.06 3.45 6.75
C GLN A 88 -5.41 4.80 6.07
N GLU A 89 -4.49 5.34 5.26
CA GLU A 89 -4.64 6.63 4.60
C GLU A 89 -4.41 6.54 3.10
N VAL A 90 -5.13 7.36 2.35
CA VAL A 90 -4.87 7.61 0.92
C VAL A 90 -4.51 9.08 0.77
N PRO A 91 -3.28 9.44 0.37
CA PRO A 91 -2.90 10.82 0.12
C PRO A 91 -3.86 11.51 -0.85
N ASN A 92 -4.18 12.77 -0.62
CA ASN A 92 -5.09 13.52 -1.50
C ASN A 92 -4.52 13.77 -2.89
N GLU A 93 -3.19 13.88 -2.98
CA GLU A 93 -2.43 14.11 -4.21
C GLU A 93 -1.32 13.08 -4.37
N PRO A 94 -0.79 12.84 -5.59
CA PRO A 94 0.37 11.99 -5.79
C PRO A 94 1.56 12.46 -4.96
N LEU A 95 2.23 11.53 -4.32
CA LEU A 95 3.47 11.82 -3.60
C LEU A 95 4.67 11.85 -4.57
N PRO A 96 5.73 12.64 -4.28
CA PRO A 96 6.90 12.75 -5.15
C PRO A 96 7.87 11.56 -5.04
N PHE A 97 7.49 10.52 -4.32
CA PHE A 97 8.26 9.29 -4.10
C PHE A 97 7.32 8.07 -4.12
N PRO A 98 7.84 6.85 -4.34
CA PRO A 98 7.04 5.64 -4.28
C PRO A 98 6.39 5.44 -2.91
N TRP A 99 5.17 4.93 -2.90
CA TRP A 99 4.43 4.66 -1.68
C TRP A 99 3.47 3.47 -1.80
N GLU A 100 3.16 2.89 -0.67
CA GLU A 100 2.20 1.82 -0.48
C GLU A 100 1.34 2.16 0.72
N THR A 101 0.04 1.99 0.65
CA THR A 101 -0.80 2.09 1.85
C THR A 101 -1.20 0.70 2.32
N CYS A 102 -1.00 0.43 3.61
CA CYS A 102 -1.52 -0.76 4.25
C CYS A 102 -2.86 -0.45 4.92
N MET A 103 -3.87 -1.26 4.60
CA MET A 103 -5.23 -1.11 5.12
C MET A 103 -5.83 -2.46 5.48
N THR A 104 -6.72 -2.48 6.46
CA THR A 104 -7.48 -3.67 6.82
C THR A 104 -8.71 -3.82 5.94
N MET A 105 -9.03 -5.06 5.58
CA MET A 105 -10.33 -5.36 4.94
C MET A 105 -11.47 -5.19 5.94
N GLY A 106 -11.27 -5.60 7.19
CA GLY A 106 -12.21 -5.44 8.30
C GLY A 106 -11.84 -4.30 9.25
N GLY A 107 -12.31 -4.38 10.47
CA GLY A 107 -12.10 -3.40 11.53
C GLY A 107 -10.77 -3.53 12.28
N SER A 108 -10.04 -4.65 12.08
CA SER A 108 -8.81 -4.95 12.83
C SER A 108 -7.71 -5.53 11.93
N TRP A 109 -6.45 -5.39 12.35
CA TRP A 109 -5.30 -6.04 11.73
C TRP A 109 -5.28 -7.55 11.97
N SER A 110 -5.71 -7.98 13.15
CA SER A 110 -5.83 -9.38 13.52
C SER A 110 -7.24 -9.91 13.27
N TYR A 111 -7.39 -11.23 13.32
CA TYR A 111 -8.69 -11.88 13.24
C TYR A 111 -9.62 -11.45 14.37
N VAL A 112 -10.83 -11.09 14.02
CA VAL A 112 -11.93 -10.82 14.95
C VAL A 112 -13.14 -11.65 14.51
N PRO A 113 -13.67 -12.54 15.37
CA PRO A 113 -14.89 -13.29 15.05
C PRO A 113 -16.06 -12.35 14.74
N GLY A 114 -16.69 -12.51 13.57
CA GLY A 114 -17.82 -11.69 13.15
C GLY A 114 -17.44 -10.24 12.77
N ASP A 115 -16.20 -10.00 12.35
CA ASP A 115 -15.74 -8.68 11.91
C ASP A 115 -16.57 -8.14 10.74
N GLN A 116 -16.65 -6.83 10.67
CA GLN A 116 -17.36 -6.13 9.61
C GLN A 116 -16.38 -5.75 8.49
N TYR A 117 -16.44 -6.47 7.38
CA TYR A 117 -15.61 -6.19 6.21
C TYR A 117 -16.17 -5.02 5.40
N LYS A 118 -15.28 -4.21 4.85
CA LYS A 118 -15.61 -3.21 3.83
C LYS A 118 -16.34 -3.88 2.65
N SER A 119 -17.26 -3.17 2.01
CA SER A 119 -17.92 -3.69 0.82
C SER A 119 -16.91 -3.88 -0.33
N THR A 120 -17.22 -4.77 -1.26
CA THR A 120 -16.41 -4.97 -2.48
C THR A 120 -16.26 -3.66 -3.26
N ASN A 121 -17.33 -2.87 -3.34
CA ASN A 121 -17.32 -1.58 -3.99
C ASN A 121 -16.36 -0.59 -3.30
N GLU A 122 -16.41 -0.52 -1.97
CA GLU A 122 -15.49 0.31 -1.18
C GLU A 122 -14.03 -0.09 -1.40
N LEU A 123 -13.72 -1.39 -1.42
CA LEU A 123 -12.37 -1.90 -1.64
C LEU A 123 -11.87 -1.59 -3.06
N ILE A 124 -12.71 -1.71 -4.07
CA ILE A 124 -12.41 -1.32 -5.46
C ILE A 124 -12.19 0.20 -5.54
N HIS A 125 -13.02 0.99 -4.88
CA HIS A 125 -12.86 2.44 -4.83
C HIS A 125 -11.52 2.85 -4.18
N LEU A 126 -11.13 2.19 -3.10
CA LEU A 126 -9.83 2.39 -2.47
C LEU A 126 -8.69 2.06 -3.44
N LEU A 127 -8.75 0.90 -4.10
CA LEU A 127 -7.75 0.51 -5.09
C LEU A 127 -7.60 1.57 -6.20
N VAL A 128 -8.70 2.02 -6.77
CA VAL A 128 -8.70 3.04 -7.84
C VAL A 128 -8.14 4.38 -7.32
N LYS A 129 -8.55 4.83 -6.14
CA LYS A 129 -8.04 6.05 -5.50
C LYS A 129 -6.53 5.99 -5.25
N ILE A 130 -6.04 4.86 -4.76
CA ILE A 130 -4.62 4.64 -4.48
C ILE A 130 -3.81 4.67 -5.78
N VAL A 131 -4.22 3.90 -6.78
CA VAL A 131 -3.49 3.78 -8.05
C VAL A 131 -3.51 5.09 -8.85
N SER A 132 -4.62 5.84 -8.84
CA SER A 132 -4.70 7.14 -9.49
C SER A 132 -3.74 8.18 -8.89
N ARG A 133 -3.24 7.95 -7.69
CA ARG A 133 -2.23 8.78 -7.01
C ARG A 133 -0.83 8.15 -6.99
N GLY A 134 -0.65 7.03 -7.71
CA GLY A 134 0.64 6.38 -7.87
C GLY A 134 1.08 5.47 -6.73
N GLY A 135 0.14 5.10 -5.85
CA GLY A 135 0.39 4.18 -4.75
C GLY A 135 0.14 2.71 -5.10
N ASN A 136 0.61 1.85 -4.21
CA ASN A 136 0.29 0.44 -4.16
C ASN A 136 -0.64 0.16 -2.98
N PHE A 137 -1.51 -0.84 -3.12
CA PHE A 137 -2.47 -1.22 -2.11
C PHE A 137 -2.09 -2.54 -1.44
N LEU A 138 -1.73 -2.50 -0.17
CA LEU A 138 -1.51 -3.66 0.70
C LEU A 138 -2.76 -3.89 1.55
N LEU A 139 -3.62 -4.83 1.12
CA LEU A 139 -4.86 -5.17 1.81
C LEU A 139 -4.64 -6.31 2.80
N ASN A 140 -4.80 -6.03 4.08
CA ASN A 140 -4.66 -7.00 5.16
C ASN A 140 -5.96 -7.75 5.44
N ILE A 141 -5.82 -9.05 5.68
CA ILE A 141 -6.88 -9.93 6.17
C ILE A 141 -6.30 -10.79 7.28
N GLY A 142 -6.88 -10.71 8.48
CA GLY A 142 -6.47 -11.56 9.61
C GLY A 142 -6.97 -12.99 9.45
N PRO A 143 -6.10 -14.02 9.43
CA PRO A 143 -6.53 -15.43 9.42
C PRO A 143 -7.08 -15.86 10.76
N GLY A 144 -8.07 -16.76 10.73
CA GLY A 144 -8.62 -17.42 11.92
C GLY A 144 -7.64 -18.39 12.60
N PRO A 145 -8.03 -19.00 13.73
CA PRO A 145 -7.16 -19.90 14.50
C PRO A 145 -6.76 -21.18 13.73
N ASP A 146 -7.53 -21.55 12.73
CA ASP A 146 -7.30 -22.69 11.83
C ASP A 146 -6.45 -22.33 10.59
N GLY A 147 -6.07 -21.04 10.46
CA GLY A 147 -5.33 -20.52 9.32
C GLY A 147 -6.20 -20.11 8.13
N GLU A 148 -7.51 -20.31 8.20
CA GLU A 148 -8.45 -19.92 7.15
C GLU A 148 -8.96 -18.49 7.38
N TRP A 149 -9.35 -17.83 6.30
CA TRP A 149 -10.06 -16.55 6.38
C TRP A 149 -11.56 -16.77 6.53
N ASP A 150 -12.23 -15.74 7.04
CA ASP A 150 -13.69 -15.70 7.05
C ASP A 150 -14.25 -15.85 5.62
N PRO A 151 -15.36 -16.60 5.40
CA PRO A 151 -15.99 -16.75 4.09
C PRO A 151 -16.29 -15.44 3.38
N GLU A 152 -16.62 -14.36 4.11
CA GLU A 152 -16.87 -13.06 3.52
C GLU A 152 -15.58 -12.45 2.92
N ALA A 153 -14.40 -12.72 3.49
CA ALA A 153 -13.13 -12.26 2.90
C ALA A 153 -12.86 -12.95 1.55
N TYR A 154 -13.05 -14.26 1.46
CA TYR A 154 -12.94 -15.00 0.20
C TYR A 154 -13.91 -14.47 -0.85
N LYS A 155 -15.15 -14.19 -0.45
CA LYS A 155 -16.18 -13.61 -1.34
C LYS A 155 -15.74 -12.24 -1.88
N ARG A 156 -15.27 -11.33 -1.01
CA ARG A 156 -14.77 -10.00 -1.43
C ARG A 156 -13.61 -10.12 -2.42
N LEU A 157 -12.65 -11.01 -2.15
CA LEU A 157 -11.52 -11.24 -3.06
C LEU A 157 -11.96 -11.80 -4.41
N ALA A 158 -12.92 -12.73 -4.43
CA ALA A 158 -13.46 -13.28 -5.68
C ALA A 158 -14.17 -12.20 -6.51
N GLU A 159 -14.96 -11.33 -5.87
CA GLU A 159 -15.68 -10.22 -6.52
C GLU A 159 -14.69 -9.17 -7.06
N ILE A 160 -13.67 -8.78 -6.29
CA ILE A 160 -12.56 -7.90 -6.74
C ILE A 160 -11.83 -8.54 -7.93
N GLY A 161 -11.52 -9.84 -7.84
CA GLY A 161 -10.89 -10.59 -8.93
C GLY A 161 -11.75 -10.61 -10.20
N GLY A 162 -13.07 -10.72 -10.05
CA GLY A 162 -14.02 -10.60 -11.16
C GLY A 162 -13.96 -9.22 -11.84
N TRP A 163 -13.97 -8.15 -11.05
CA TRP A 163 -13.82 -6.78 -11.54
C TRP A 163 -12.47 -6.55 -12.23
N MET A 164 -11.39 -7.05 -11.65
CA MET A 164 -10.04 -6.93 -12.20
C MET A 164 -9.88 -7.57 -13.59
N LYS A 165 -10.65 -8.62 -13.93
CA LYS A 165 -10.59 -9.25 -15.28
C LYS A 165 -10.89 -8.26 -16.41
N GLY A 166 -11.76 -7.28 -16.17
CA GLY A 166 -12.10 -6.25 -17.16
C GLY A 166 -11.31 -4.95 -17.00
N ASN A 167 -10.70 -4.69 -15.83
CA ASN A 167 -10.19 -3.38 -15.47
C ASN A 167 -8.66 -3.36 -15.20
N ALA A 168 -8.00 -4.51 -15.21
CA ALA A 168 -6.59 -4.66 -14.86
C ALA A 168 -5.64 -3.77 -15.67
N GLN A 169 -5.98 -3.45 -16.91
CA GLN A 169 -5.14 -2.63 -17.80
C GLN A 169 -4.92 -1.20 -17.28
N GLY A 170 -5.92 -0.63 -16.60
CA GLY A 170 -5.79 0.70 -16.01
C GLY A 170 -5.27 0.70 -14.58
N ILE A 171 -5.09 -0.49 -13.98
CA ILE A 171 -4.53 -0.68 -12.64
C ILE A 171 -3.06 -1.06 -12.72
N TYR A 172 -2.75 -2.19 -13.41
CA TYR A 172 -1.37 -2.64 -13.57
C TYR A 172 -0.61 -1.81 -14.60
N ALA A 173 0.69 -1.62 -14.35
CA ALA A 173 1.56 -0.84 -15.21
C ALA A 173 1.04 0.59 -15.52
N SER A 174 0.25 1.16 -14.62
CA SER A 174 -0.31 2.50 -14.73
C SER A 174 0.56 3.55 -14.04
N ARG A 175 0.23 4.81 -14.30
CA ARG A 175 0.82 6.00 -13.67
C ARG A 175 -0.29 6.99 -13.35
N PRO A 176 -0.10 7.85 -12.34
CA PRO A 176 -1.00 8.97 -12.11
C PRO A 176 -1.14 9.83 -13.36
N MET A 177 -2.34 10.32 -13.60
CA MET A 177 -2.62 11.26 -14.70
C MET A 177 -3.43 12.44 -14.18
N ALA A 178 -2.88 13.64 -14.32
CA ALA A 178 -3.60 14.86 -13.95
C ALA A 178 -4.92 14.99 -14.75
N PRO A 179 -6.00 15.43 -14.13
CA PRO A 179 -6.11 16.03 -12.80
C PRO A 179 -6.23 15.01 -11.65
N TYR A 180 -5.87 13.76 -11.80
CA TYR A 180 -5.94 12.63 -10.87
C TYR A 180 -7.36 12.22 -10.50
N SER A 181 -8.22 13.20 -10.20
CA SER A 181 -9.65 13.01 -10.00
C SER A 181 -10.45 14.27 -10.33
N ALA A 182 -11.72 14.09 -10.69
CA ALA A 182 -12.70 15.17 -10.88
C ALA A 182 -14.08 14.66 -10.40
N GLY A 183 -14.49 15.06 -9.19
CA GLY A 183 -15.64 14.47 -8.51
C GLY A 183 -15.44 12.98 -8.29
N ASN A 184 -16.35 12.16 -8.80
CA ASN A 184 -16.29 10.70 -8.67
C ASN A 184 -15.51 10.01 -9.81
N ILE A 185 -14.80 10.77 -10.66
CA ILE A 185 -14.01 10.21 -11.75
C ILE A 185 -12.55 10.27 -11.38
N TYR A 186 -11.84 9.15 -11.52
CA TYR A 186 -10.41 9.00 -11.22
C TYR A 186 -9.66 8.61 -12.48
N TYR A 187 -8.44 9.10 -12.63
CA TYR A 187 -7.69 8.96 -13.87
C TYR A 187 -6.37 8.24 -13.67
N THR A 188 -6.07 7.32 -14.58
CA THR A 188 -4.74 6.74 -14.72
C THR A 188 -4.34 6.72 -16.19
N GLN A 189 -3.04 6.61 -16.46
CA GLN A 189 -2.56 6.33 -17.80
C GLN A 189 -1.64 5.11 -17.78
N HIS A 190 -1.63 4.34 -18.84
CA HIS A 190 -0.66 3.27 -18.99
C HIS A 190 0.75 3.85 -19.07
N LYS A 191 1.75 3.12 -18.54
CA LYS A 191 3.16 3.59 -18.47
C LYS A 191 3.78 3.93 -19.82
N ASP A 192 3.23 3.42 -20.92
CA ASP A 192 3.66 3.76 -22.30
C ASP A 192 3.08 5.09 -22.81
N GLY A 193 2.20 5.73 -22.05
CA GLY A 193 1.56 6.99 -22.36
C GLY A 193 0.49 6.96 -23.45
N LYS A 194 0.16 5.77 -24.00
CA LYS A 194 -0.75 5.64 -25.16
C LYS A 194 -2.20 5.43 -24.77
N SER A 195 -2.48 4.93 -23.58
CA SER A 195 -3.82 4.63 -23.11
C SER A 195 -4.11 5.37 -21.82
N TRP A 196 -5.29 5.96 -21.74
CA TRP A 196 -5.82 6.66 -20.57
C TRP A 196 -7.06 5.95 -20.07
N TYR A 197 -7.23 5.90 -18.78
CA TYR A 197 -8.37 5.23 -18.14
C TYR A 197 -9.07 6.21 -17.21
N ALA A 198 -10.41 6.24 -17.30
CA ALA A 198 -11.26 7.00 -16.41
C ALA A 198 -12.17 6.01 -15.65
N TYR A 199 -12.12 6.05 -14.35
CA TYR A 199 -12.96 5.24 -13.47
C TYR A 199 -14.04 6.11 -12.85
N TYR A 200 -15.29 5.82 -13.15
CA TYR A 200 -16.43 6.46 -12.50
C TYR A 200 -16.82 5.65 -11.27
N LEU A 201 -16.58 6.18 -10.09
CA LEU A 201 -16.89 5.53 -8.82
C LEU A 201 -18.32 5.84 -8.43
N THR A 202 -19.15 4.79 -8.43
CA THR A 202 -20.58 4.87 -8.06
C THR A 202 -20.76 4.57 -6.57
N ASN A 203 -21.84 5.06 -5.96
CA ASN A 203 -22.23 4.65 -4.62
C ASN A 203 -22.69 3.18 -4.61
N ASP A 204 -22.73 2.54 -3.43
CA ASP A 204 -23.14 1.13 -3.25
C ASP A 204 -24.61 0.84 -3.67
N ALA A 205 -25.44 1.86 -3.79
CA ALA A 205 -26.79 1.69 -4.30
C ALA A 205 -26.78 1.43 -5.82
N PRO A 206 -27.64 0.52 -6.33
CA PRO A 206 -27.77 0.34 -7.77
C PRO A 206 -28.22 1.66 -8.38
N GLN A 207 -27.30 2.34 -9.02
CA GLN A 207 -27.58 3.59 -9.74
C GLN A 207 -27.74 3.28 -11.21
N GLN A 208 -28.78 3.84 -11.79
CA GLN A 208 -28.85 3.93 -13.23
C GLN A 208 -27.72 4.81 -13.70
N LEU A 209 -26.79 4.26 -14.49
CA LEU A 209 -25.69 5.05 -15.07
C LEU A 209 -26.30 6.26 -15.79
N GLN A 210 -25.78 7.45 -15.51
CA GLN A 210 -26.17 8.64 -16.26
C GLN A 210 -25.82 8.40 -17.74
N GLY A 211 -26.72 8.78 -18.64
CA GLY A 211 -26.53 8.55 -20.07
C GLY A 211 -25.33 9.27 -20.67
N GLU A 212 -24.74 10.25 -19.95
CA GLU A 212 -23.55 11.01 -20.35
C GLU A 212 -22.67 11.26 -19.13
N ILE A 213 -21.38 10.91 -19.26
CA ILE A 213 -20.34 11.21 -18.28
C ILE A 213 -19.36 12.20 -18.91
N VAL A 214 -19.32 13.42 -18.39
CA VAL A 214 -18.42 14.49 -18.88
C VAL A 214 -17.08 14.41 -18.17
N LEU A 215 -16.02 14.11 -18.93
CA LEU A 215 -14.65 14.12 -18.45
C LEU A 215 -14.13 15.57 -18.44
N LYS A 216 -14.19 16.22 -17.26
CA LYS A 216 -13.73 17.61 -17.09
C LYS A 216 -12.19 17.69 -16.94
N ASN A 217 -11.63 18.79 -17.43
CA ASN A 217 -10.21 19.15 -17.29
C ASN A 217 -9.24 18.12 -17.88
N LEU A 218 -9.67 17.32 -18.84
CA LEU A 218 -8.86 16.36 -19.54
C LEU A 218 -8.45 16.92 -20.91
N ALA A 219 -7.15 17.17 -21.11
CA ALA A 219 -6.62 17.55 -22.42
C ALA A 219 -6.44 16.29 -23.28
N VAL A 220 -7.48 15.93 -24.03
CA VAL A 220 -7.43 14.77 -24.93
C VAL A 220 -6.61 15.10 -26.17
N PRO A 221 -5.56 14.35 -26.52
CA PRO A 221 -4.80 14.57 -27.74
C PRO A 221 -5.67 14.49 -28.99
N LYS A 222 -5.39 15.33 -30.00
CA LYS A 222 -6.08 15.27 -31.30
C LYS A 222 -5.92 13.88 -31.91
N GLY A 223 -7.05 13.24 -32.28
CA GLY A 223 -7.06 11.92 -32.91
C GLY A 223 -7.20 10.76 -31.93
N SER A 224 -7.41 11.01 -30.63
CA SER A 224 -7.81 9.95 -29.67
C SER A 224 -9.15 9.35 -30.05
N LYS A 225 -9.26 8.03 -29.88
CA LYS A 225 -10.48 7.24 -30.12
C LYS A 225 -11.09 6.83 -28.79
#